data_f25ae0ad86d160fac17f58c991229e83
#
_entry.id   f25ae0ad86d160fac17f58c991229e83
#
_cell.length_a   1.000
_cell.length_b   1.000
_cell.length_c   1.000
_cell.angle_alpha   90.00
_cell.angle_beta   90.00
_cell.angle_gamma   90.00
#
_symmetry.space_group_name_H-M   'P 1'
#
loop_
_entity.id
_entity.type
_entity.pdbx_description
1 polymer ?
#
loop_
_entity_poly.entity_id
_entity_poly.type
_entity_poly.pdbx_seq_one_letter_code
_entity_poly.pdbx_strand_id
1 'polypeptide(L)'
;MPGVAAFRIARQLRGMNSILFRTAAALCFLAVALGAFGAHALKNTLQANAMSEVWNKAVLYHFIHAIALAVLTVIPSASRAAAALFVAGIVLFSGSLYLLAWSNIKWLGAITPLGGLCFLAGWACLAIWPPR
;
A
#
# COMPACT_ATOMS: atom_id res chain seq x y z
N MET A 1 -0.52 -18.20 33.80
CA MET A 1 -0.44 -19.46 33.01
C MET A 1 0.09 -19.14 31.60
N PRO A 2 1.36 -19.38 31.32
CA PRO A 2 1.97 -19.01 30.04
C PRO A 2 1.38 -19.77 28.82
N GLY A 3 0.79 -20.93 29.01
CA GLY A 3 0.23 -21.73 27.91
C GLY A 3 -1.02 -21.15 27.23
N VAL A 4 -1.85 -20.42 27.95
CA VAL A 4 -3.10 -19.83 27.39
C VAL A 4 -2.80 -18.68 26.46
N ALA A 5 -1.83 -17.83 26.81
CA ALA A 5 -1.40 -16.73 25.95
C ALA A 5 -0.73 -17.24 24.67
N ALA A 6 0.17 -18.22 24.78
CA ALA A 6 0.81 -18.86 23.64
C ALA A 6 -0.20 -19.57 22.72
N PHE A 7 -1.20 -20.23 23.28
CA PHE A 7 -2.27 -20.86 22.51
C PHE A 7 -3.16 -19.85 21.78
N ARG A 8 -3.49 -18.73 22.41
CA ARG A 8 -4.24 -17.63 21.77
C ARG A 8 -3.45 -17.04 20.60
N ILE A 9 -2.16 -16.76 20.80
CA ILE A 9 -1.28 -16.24 19.75
C ILE A 9 -1.17 -17.23 18.59
N ALA A 10 -0.95 -18.53 18.87
CA ALA A 10 -0.89 -19.54 17.85
C ALA A 10 -2.20 -19.70 17.07
N ARG A 11 -3.35 -19.56 17.73
CA ARG A 11 -4.67 -19.57 17.08
C ARG A 11 -4.89 -18.35 16.21
N GLN A 12 -4.43 -17.18 16.66
CA GLN A 12 -4.52 -15.91 15.92
C GLN A 12 -3.64 -15.96 14.67
N LEU A 13 -2.43 -16.52 14.78
CA LEU A 13 -1.52 -16.71 13.64
C LEU A 13 -2.05 -17.72 12.61
N ARG A 14 -2.82 -18.74 13.04
CA ARG A 14 -3.49 -19.67 12.10
C ARG A 14 -4.64 -19.03 11.32
N GLY A 15 -5.27 -17.99 11.86
CA GLY A 15 -6.33 -17.22 11.17
C GLY A 15 -5.81 -16.19 10.21
N MET A 16 -4.51 -15.94 10.21
CA MET A 16 -3.87 -14.95 9.34
C MET A 16 -3.89 -15.43 7.88
N ASN A 17 -4.43 -14.61 7.00
CA ASN A 17 -4.37 -14.88 5.56
C ASN A 17 -2.91 -14.74 5.08
N SER A 18 -2.20 -15.86 4.98
CA SER A 18 -0.78 -15.89 4.64
C SER A 18 -0.47 -15.28 3.27
N ILE A 19 -1.39 -15.38 2.32
CA ILE A 19 -1.23 -14.76 0.99
C ILE A 19 -1.31 -13.25 1.13
N LEU A 20 -2.32 -12.73 1.83
CA LEU A 20 -2.50 -11.30 2.04
C LEU A 20 -1.32 -10.69 2.81
N PHE A 21 -0.82 -11.40 3.83
CA PHE A 21 0.37 -10.98 4.58
C PHE A 21 1.62 -10.88 3.69
N ARG A 22 1.86 -11.91 2.86
CA ARG A 22 2.99 -11.90 1.91
C ARG A 22 2.85 -10.76 0.91
N THR A 23 1.65 -10.49 0.41
CA THR A 23 1.35 -9.37 -0.48
C THR A 23 1.67 -8.04 0.21
N ALA A 24 1.21 -7.85 1.43
CA ALA A 24 1.49 -6.62 2.20
C ALA A 24 2.99 -6.44 2.45
N ALA A 25 3.69 -7.50 2.85
CA ALA A 25 5.14 -7.47 3.08
C ALA A 25 5.92 -7.14 1.78
N ALA A 26 5.53 -7.73 0.65
CA ALA A 26 6.12 -7.43 -0.65
C ALA A 26 5.88 -5.98 -1.07
N LEU A 27 4.68 -5.45 -0.85
CA LEU A 27 4.37 -4.05 -1.13
C LEU A 27 5.16 -3.09 -0.22
N CYS A 28 5.31 -3.40 1.07
CA CYS A 28 6.18 -2.63 1.97
C CYS A 28 7.65 -2.65 1.49
N PHE A 29 8.15 -3.82 1.12
CA PHE A 29 9.50 -3.94 0.56
C PHE A 29 9.68 -3.09 -0.70
N LEU A 30 8.72 -3.15 -1.64
CA LEU A 30 8.76 -2.35 -2.86
C LEU A 30 8.70 -0.85 -2.56
N ALA A 31 7.90 -0.41 -1.59
CA ALA A 31 7.82 0.99 -1.22
C ALA A 31 9.17 1.52 -0.71
N VAL A 32 9.87 0.75 0.13
CA VAL A 32 11.21 1.09 0.62
C VAL A 32 12.22 1.11 -0.53
N ALA A 33 12.20 0.08 -1.40
CA ALA A 33 13.09 0.01 -2.54
C ALA A 33 12.89 1.19 -3.50
N LEU A 34 11.64 1.52 -3.86
CA LEU A 34 11.32 2.65 -4.74
C LEU A 34 11.67 3.99 -4.09
N GLY A 35 11.52 4.13 -2.77
CA GLY A 35 12.00 5.30 -2.04
C GLY A 35 13.51 5.49 -2.17
N ALA A 36 14.28 4.42 -1.95
CA ALA A 36 15.73 4.42 -2.12
C ALA A 36 16.15 4.68 -3.57
N PHE A 37 15.48 4.06 -4.54
CA PHE A 37 15.74 4.31 -5.97
C PHE A 37 15.51 5.76 -6.37
N GLY A 38 14.43 6.37 -5.90
CA GLY A 38 14.12 7.78 -6.15
C GLY A 38 15.17 8.72 -5.59
N ALA A 39 15.67 8.41 -4.38
CA ALA A 39 16.69 9.23 -3.69
C ALA A 39 18.09 9.12 -4.32
N HIS A 40 18.40 8.00 -4.98
CA HIS A 40 19.75 7.70 -5.48
C HIS A 40 19.77 7.52 -7.01
N ALA A 41 19.36 6.36 -7.52
CA ALA A 41 19.53 6.01 -8.93
C ALA A 41 18.71 6.88 -9.89
N LEU A 42 17.50 7.29 -9.50
CA LEU A 42 16.61 8.09 -10.34
C LEU A 42 16.66 9.59 -10.02
N LYS A 43 17.46 10.02 -9.06
CA LYS A 43 17.52 11.41 -8.60
C LYS A 43 17.64 12.42 -9.75
N ASN A 44 18.60 12.23 -10.63
CA ASN A 44 18.87 13.15 -11.72
C ASN A 44 17.70 13.18 -12.74
N THR A 45 17.13 12.01 -13.05
CA THR A 45 15.97 11.90 -13.95
C THR A 45 14.75 12.61 -13.37
N LEU A 46 14.45 12.38 -12.08
CA LEU A 46 13.33 12.99 -11.40
C LEU A 46 13.48 14.52 -11.28
N GLN A 47 14.69 14.99 -11.06
CA GLN A 47 15.00 16.44 -11.05
C GLN A 47 14.85 17.06 -12.45
N ALA A 48 15.37 16.40 -13.49
CA ALA A 48 15.24 16.86 -14.87
C ALA A 48 13.78 16.94 -15.31
N ASN A 49 12.95 15.99 -14.87
CA ASN A 49 11.51 15.97 -15.13
C ASN A 49 10.70 16.93 -14.23
N ALA A 50 11.32 17.55 -13.22
CA ALA A 50 10.65 18.30 -12.14
C ALA A 50 9.58 17.47 -11.41
N MET A 51 9.84 16.17 -11.17
CA MET A 51 8.89 15.20 -10.65
C MET A 51 9.30 14.56 -9.33
N SER A 52 10.31 15.08 -8.64
CA SER A 52 10.79 14.51 -7.36
C SER A 52 9.69 14.46 -6.29
N GLU A 53 8.88 15.50 -6.18
CA GLU A 53 7.76 15.52 -5.23
C GLU A 53 6.65 14.54 -5.59
N VAL A 54 6.37 14.37 -6.89
CA VAL A 54 5.38 13.39 -7.38
C VAL A 54 5.82 11.97 -7.02
N TRP A 55 7.10 11.64 -7.22
CA TRP A 55 7.69 10.37 -6.81
C TRP A 55 7.58 10.14 -5.31
N ASN A 56 7.95 11.12 -4.50
CA ASN A 56 7.88 11.03 -3.04
C ASN A 56 6.44 10.84 -2.55
N LYS A 57 5.49 11.51 -3.18
CA LYS A 57 4.06 11.34 -2.89
C LYS A 57 3.60 9.91 -3.23
N ALA A 58 4.05 9.35 -4.35
CA ALA A 58 3.76 7.96 -4.71
C ALA A 58 4.30 6.98 -3.66
N VAL A 59 5.55 7.17 -3.21
CA VAL A 59 6.18 6.34 -2.15
C VAL A 59 5.39 6.44 -0.84
N LEU A 60 5.02 7.65 -0.43
CA LEU A 60 4.30 7.88 0.82
C LEU A 60 2.95 7.16 0.84
N TYR A 61 2.12 7.36 -0.19
CA TYR A 61 0.80 6.72 -0.28
C TYR A 61 0.92 5.20 -0.43
N HIS A 62 1.88 4.72 -1.21
CA HIS A 62 2.18 3.29 -1.32
C HIS A 62 2.50 2.70 0.06
N PHE A 63 3.43 3.31 0.79
CA PHE A 63 3.90 2.76 2.07
C PHE A 63 2.80 2.79 3.14
N ILE A 64 2.05 3.89 3.27
CA ILE A 64 0.94 4.01 4.23
C ILE A 64 -0.10 2.90 3.99
N HIS A 65 -0.51 2.68 2.73
CA HIS A 65 -1.55 1.70 2.42
C HIS A 65 -1.04 0.26 2.45
N ALA A 66 0.24 0.03 2.17
CA ALA A 66 0.89 -1.27 2.37
C ALA A 66 0.96 -1.65 3.85
N ILE A 67 1.27 -0.68 4.74
CA ILE A 67 1.20 -0.90 6.21
C ILE A 67 -0.25 -1.14 6.65
N ALA A 68 -1.20 -0.34 6.18
CA ALA A 68 -2.61 -0.55 6.48
C ALA A 68 -3.06 -1.97 6.07
N LEU A 69 -2.64 -2.43 4.89
CA LEU A 69 -2.89 -3.78 4.42
C LEU A 69 -2.28 -4.83 5.36
N ALA A 70 -1.03 -4.64 5.82
CA ALA A 70 -0.36 -5.53 6.77
C ALA A 70 -1.13 -5.61 8.10
N VAL A 71 -1.62 -4.48 8.61
CA VAL A 71 -2.44 -4.43 9.82
C VAL A 71 -3.74 -5.21 9.63
N LEU A 72 -4.41 -5.10 8.47
CA LEU A 72 -5.63 -5.86 8.19
C LEU A 72 -5.41 -7.37 8.21
N THR A 73 -4.21 -7.86 7.94
CA THR A 73 -3.93 -9.31 7.94
C THR A 73 -3.95 -9.94 9.33
N VAL A 74 -3.69 -9.15 10.36
CA VAL A 74 -3.64 -9.62 11.76
C VAL A 74 -4.95 -9.39 12.52
N ILE A 75 -5.89 -8.68 11.91
CA ILE A 75 -7.21 -8.43 12.50
C ILE A 75 -8.18 -9.53 12.04
N PRO A 76 -8.71 -10.35 12.98
CA PRO A 76 -9.77 -11.29 12.65
C PRO A 76 -10.97 -10.56 12.05
N SER A 77 -11.63 -11.14 11.07
CA SER A 77 -12.79 -10.53 10.40
C SER A 77 -12.53 -9.21 9.64
N ALA A 78 -11.26 -8.87 9.34
CA ALA A 78 -10.96 -7.70 8.52
C ALA A 78 -11.62 -7.76 7.13
N SER A 79 -12.07 -6.62 6.63
CA SER A 79 -12.75 -6.50 5.34
C SER A 79 -11.82 -6.87 4.17
N ARG A 80 -12.15 -7.96 3.46
CA ARG A 80 -11.46 -8.33 2.22
C ARG A 80 -11.64 -7.27 1.12
N ALA A 81 -12.78 -6.59 1.11
CA ALA A 81 -13.05 -5.51 0.18
C ALA A 81 -12.11 -4.33 0.41
N ALA A 82 -11.91 -3.91 1.68
CA ALA A 82 -10.96 -2.86 2.02
C ALA A 82 -9.52 -3.24 1.62
N ALA A 83 -9.11 -4.49 1.87
CA ALA A 83 -7.80 -5.00 1.46
C ALA A 83 -7.61 -4.96 -0.06
N ALA A 84 -8.59 -5.41 -0.83
CA ALA A 84 -8.56 -5.36 -2.30
C ALA A 84 -8.50 -3.93 -2.83
N LEU A 85 -9.26 -3.02 -2.21
CA LEU A 85 -9.27 -1.60 -2.57
C LEU A 85 -7.93 -0.92 -2.27
N PHE A 86 -7.25 -1.27 -1.18
CA PHE A 86 -5.90 -0.75 -0.90
C PHE A 86 -4.88 -1.25 -1.92
N VAL A 87 -4.93 -2.52 -2.30
CA VAL A 87 -4.05 -3.06 -3.36
C VAL A 87 -4.32 -2.35 -4.69
N ALA A 88 -5.58 -2.24 -5.10
CA ALA A 88 -5.96 -1.53 -6.33
C ALA A 88 -5.52 -0.06 -6.30
N GLY A 89 -5.71 0.60 -5.15
CA GLY A 89 -5.26 1.97 -4.94
C GLY A 89 -3.74 2.13 -5.07
N ILE A 90 -2.94 1.24 -4.49
CA ILE A 90 -1.48 1.25 -4.65
C ILE A 90 -1.08 1.13 -6.12
N VAL A 91 -1.68 0.19 -6.85
CA VAL A 91 -1.37 -0.04 -8.27
C VAL A 91 -1.77 1.18 -9.12
N LEU A 92 -2.99 1.68 -8.96
CA LEU A 92 -3.51 2.76 -9.80
C LEU A 92 -2.98 4.14 -9.39
N PHE A 93 -2.88 4.43 -8.09
CA PHE A 93 -2.40 5.72 -7.61
C PHE A 93 -0.87 5.81 -7.66
N SER A 94 -0.20 4.99 -6.85
CA SER A 94 1.26 5.07 -6.75
C SER A 94 1.95 4.55 -8.01
N GLY A 95 1.42 3.49 -8.62
CA GLY A 95 1.94 2.95 -9.88
C GLY A 95 1.90 3.96 -11.01
N SER A 96 0.79 4.67 -11.22
CA SER A 96 0.68 5.70 -12.25
C SER A 96 1.63 6.89 -11.99
N LEU A 97 1.78 7.29 -10.72
CA LEU A 97 2.69 8.37 -10.35
C LEU A 97 4.17 8.00 -10.51
N TYR A 98 4.56 6.75 -10.21
CA TYR A 98 5.91 6.28 -10.48
C TYR A 98 6.23 6.33 -11.98
N LEU A 99 5.31 5.80 -12.80
CA LEU A 99 5.47 5.81 -14.26
C LEU A 99 5.47 7.25 -14.81
N LEU A 100 4.58 8.10 -14.33
CA LEU A 100 4.53 9.51 -14.68
C LEU A 100 5.85 10.23 -14.36
N ALA A 101 6.35 10.05 -13.14
CA ALA A 101 7.53 10.77 -12.67
C ALA A 101 8.80 10.33 -13.42
N TRP A 102 8.91 9.04 -13.72
CA TRP A 102 10.05 8.48 -14.43
C TRP A 102 10.02 8.79 -15.93
N SER A 103 8.87 8.55 -16.60
CA SER A 103 8.75 8.68 -18.05
C SER A 103 8.35 10.09 -18.53
N ASN A 104 7.90 10.95 -17.61
CA ASN A 104 7.33 12.25 -17.92
C ASN A 104 6.08 12.23 -18.83
N ILE A 105 5.41 11.07 -18.95
CA ILE A 105 4.21 10.89 -19.77
C ILE A 105 2.99 11.42 -19.00
N LYS A 106 2.57 12.64 -19.30
CA LYS A 106 1.59 13.41 -18.51
C LYS A 106 0.20 12.77 -18.39
N TRP A 107 -0.27 12.03 -19.41
CA TRP A 107 -1.61 11.41 -19.37
C TRP A 107 -1.75 10.34 -18.27
N LEU A 108 -0.64 9.75 -17.79
CA LEU A 108 -0.65 8.80 -16.68
C LEU A 108 -1.23 9.41 -15.39
N GLY A 109 -1.11 10.75 -15.25
CA GLY A 109 -1.75 11.48 -14.15
C GLY A 109 -3.28 11.41 -14.15
N ALA A 110 -3.91 11.10 -15.29
CA ALA A 110 -5.35 10.91 -15.35
C ALA A 110 -5.84 9.60 -14.71
N ILE A 111 -4.95 8.62 -14.53
CA ILE A 111 -5.25 7.34 -13.86
C ILE A 111 -5.23 7.51 -12.33
N THR A 112 -4.37 8.39 -11.84
CA THR A 112 -4.12 8.60 -10.40
C THR A 112 -5.40 8.85 -9.58
N PRO A 113 -6.37 9.67 -10.01
CA PRO A 113 -7.62 9.87 -9.26
C PRO A 113 -8.43 8.60 -9.02
N LEU A 114 -8.41 7.66 -9.96
CA LEU A 114 -9.10 6.37 -9.80
C LEU A 114 -8.50 5.57 -8.64
N GLY A 115 -7.19 5.57 -8.52
CA GLY A 115 -6.49 4.96 -7.38
C GLY A 115 -6.79 5.67 -6.07
N GLY A 116 -6.88 7.01 -6.09
CA GLY A 116 -7.31 7.81 -4.94
C GLY A 116 -8.71 7.45 -4.46
N LEU A 117 -9.65 7.24 -5.38
CA LEU A 117 -11.01 6.76 -5.06
C LEU A 117 -10.99 5.35 -4.44
N CYS A 118 -10.11 4.45 -4.90
CA CYS A 118 -9.93 3.14 -4.28
C CYS A 118 -9.47 3.27 -2.82
N PHE A 119 -8.53 4.16 -2.53
CA PHE A 119 -8.09 4.41 -1.16
C PHE A 119 -9.23 4.95 -0.29
N LEU A 120 -9.95 5.97 -0.76
CA LEU A 120 -11.09 6.54 -0.04
C LEU A 120 -12.17 5.49 0.23
N ALA A 121 -12.51 4.67 -0.77
CA ALA A 121 -13.49 3.60 -0.63
C ALA A 121 -13.01 2.53 0.37
N GLY A 122 -11.72 2.17 0.36
CA GLY A 122 -11.15 1.24 1.33
C GLY A 122 -11.26 1.74 2.77
N TRP A 123 -10.90 3.00 3.03
CA TRP A 123 -11.05 3.62 4.33
C TRP A 123 -12.53 3.78 4.75
N ALA A 124 -13.41 4.14 3.82
CA ALA A 124 -14.86 4.20 4.06
C ALA A 124 -15.43 2.83 4.45
N CYS A 125 -15.01 1.75 3.78
CA CYS A 125 -15.40 0.40 4.16
C CYS A 125 -15.01 0.07 5.61
N LEU A 126 -13.82 0.45 6.05
CA LEU A 126 -13.36 0.21 7.42
C LEU A 126 -14.10 1.08 8.45
N ALA A 127 -14.46 2.31 8.09
CA ALA A 127 -15.19 3.22 8.96
C ALA A 127 -16.66 2.78 9.15
N ILE A 128 -17.32 2.31 8.08
CA ILE A 128 -18.74 1.93 8.09
C ILE A 128 -18.92 0.51 8.68
N TRP A 129 -18.01 -0.40 8.33
CA TRP A 129 -18.02 -1.79 8.80
C TRP A 129 -16.70 -2.13 9.51
N PRO A 130 -16.50 -1.61 10.73
CA PRO A 130 -15.29 -1.90 11.48
C PRO A 130 -15.18 -3.41 11.78
N PRO A 131 -13.97 -3.97 11.79
CA PRO A 131 -13.75 -5.35 12.20
C PRO A 131 -14.20 -5.55 13.66
N ARG A 132 -14.84 -6.68 13.94
CA ARG A 132 -15.36 -7.04 15.29
C ARG A 132 -14.48 -8.09 15.95
#